data_1e3e9da95dae7886cfed7706c7cd04ff
#
_entry.id   1e3e9da95dae7886cfed7706c7cd04ff
#
_cell.length_a   1.000
_cell.length_b   1.000
_cell.length_c   1.000
_cell.angle_alpha   90.00
_cell.angle_beta   90.00
_cell.angle_gamma   90.00
#
_symmetry.space_group_name_H-M   'P 1'
#
loop_
_entity.id
_entity.type
_entity.pdbx_description
1 polymer ?
#
loop_
_entity_poly.entity_id
_entity_poly.type
_entity_poly.pdbx_seq_one_letter_code
_entity_poly.pdbx_strand_id
1 'polypeptide(L)'
;MAYDTSKLASLQALKDTATRIKKEYLAAISKSKHAIMQKATAVPTAAEAEENVMYLVKNEKTGHYDIYVLIDGAVEWLDDTTIDLDDVAGDIYVGTKTDKAASDSSVIDAFFAEDDAPVIKKGDVFVVNTVINGKEYEKSSYYFSGTAWEAITGCVDADKVIAHENLLLAGDFDRIGNWTKDKNGTKLQEIDGMSFMAILKDIGSKTLQPTITANPSINGFGLSGAAAVEAGTAVATASYLAATLNPGSYKYGPKAGTGVVASNWKVERITDGGTEQVASVDAASLPSGSDNNGGNGFIIGDAGGDNAVASLKYRVTATHGAGVQAEDNLGGASNPAVAIAAGTKTKDSAAYTPFRNFFYGATAEKPTLDSAYIRGLTKSGKAYTAGAITVNVPAGANRVVIACIAGKTGVKKVINETALNADVTDTFTKKTVAVEGANGYTAKDYNVWVFEPAVPYENAAVLKVTLG
;
A
#
# COMPACT_ATOMS: atom_id res chain seq x y z
N MET A 1 0.43 -13.50 -12.33
CA MET A 1 1.28 -12.56 -11.58
C MET A 1 2.59 -13.29 -11.31
N ALA A 2 3.68 -12.85 -11.91
CA ALA A 2 5.01 -13.40 -11.60
C ALA A 2 5.43 -12.83 -10.23
N TYR A 3 5.75 -13.72 -9.32
CA TYR A 3 6.31 -13.32 -8.02
C TYR A 3 7.71 -12.76 -8.23
N ASP A 4 7.96 -11.56 -7.70
CA ASP A 4 9.27 -10.91 -7.72
C ASP A 4 10.23 -11.67 -6.79
N THR A 5 11.04 -12.54 -7.37
CA THR A 5 12.01 -13.38 -6.64
C THR A 5 13.14 -12.57 -5.98
N SER A 6 13.34 -11.30 -6.38
CA SER A 6 14.34 -10.41 -5.75
C SER A 6 13.96 -10.06 -4.30
N LYS A 7 12.66 -10.01 -3.99
CA LYS A 7 12.17 -9.78 -2.62
C LYS A 7 12.32 -11.00 -1.71
N LEU A 8 12.27 -12.20 -2.27
CA LEU A 8 12.53 -13.44 -1.51
C LEU A 8 14.01 -13.57 -1.14
N ALA A 9 14.90 -13.21 -2.05
CA ALA A 9 16.34 -13.19 -1.77
C ALA A 9 16.71 -12.17 -0.68
N SER A 10 16.05 -10.99 -0.65
CA SER A 10 16.26 -9.99 0.40
C SER A 10 15.74 -10.43 1.77
N LEU A 11 14.63 -11.19 1.82
CA LEU A 11 14.08 -11.73 3.07
C LEU A 11 14.97 -12.84 3.63
N GLN A 12 15.55 -13.68 2.77
CA GLN A 12 16.51 -14.71 3.16
C GLN A 12 17.81 -14.07 3.66
N ALA A 13 18.34 -13.07 2.97
CA ALA A 13 19.52 -12.33 3.41
C ALA A 13 19.29 -11.63 4.77
N LEU A 14 18.09 -11.11 5.03
CA LEU A 14 17.72 -10.53 6.33
C LEU A 14 17.69 -11.60 7.44
N LYS A 15 17.19 -12.79 7.13
CA LYS A 15 17.13 -13.93 8.04
C LYS A 15 18.54 -14.45 8.39
N ASP A 16 19.40 -14.55 7.38
CA ASP A 16 20.79 -14.99 7.53
C ASP A 16 21.61 -13.96 8.33
N THR A 17 21.36 -12.66 8.08
CA THR A 17 21.98 -11.56 8.84
C THR A 17 21.51 -11.58 10.30
N ALA A 18 20.23 -11.75 10.57
CA ALA A 18 19.69 -11.85 11.93
C ALA A 18 20.26 -13.08 12.67
N THR A 19 20.40 -14.20 11.97
CA THR A 19 20.99 -15.42 12.52
C THR A 19 22.47 -15.24 12.85
N ARG A 20 23.22 -14.56 11.98
CA ARG A 20 24.64 -14.23 12.18
C ARG A 20 24.83 -13.28 13.37
N ILE A 21 24.03 -12.20 13.43
CA ILE A 21 24.05 -11.25 14.56
C ILE A 21 23.75 -11.97 15.88
N LYS A 22 22.73 -12.85 15.91
CA LYS A 22 22.42 -13.65 17.11
C LYS A 22 23.59 -14.55 17.51
N LYS A 23 24.24 -15.19 16.56
CA LYS A 23 25.39 -16.06 16.81
C LYS A 23 26.61 -15.29 17.34
N GLU A 24 26.90 -14.12 16.72
CA GLU A 24 28.00 -13.24 17.13
C GLU A 24 27.72 -12.62 18.51
N TYR A 25 26.46 -12.23 18.78
CA TYR A 25 26.03 -11.69 20.06
C TYR A 25 26.12 -12.76 21.18
N LEU A 26 25.68 -13.98 20.93
CA LEU A 26 25.82 -15.11 21.87
C LEU A 26 27.28 -15.48 22.08
N ALA A 27 28.13 -15.39 21.05
CA ALA A 27 29.57 -15.62 21.19
C ALA A 27 30.26 -14.49 21.98
N ALA A 28 29.84 -13.24 21.79
CA ALA A 28 30.35 -12.10 22.58
C ALA A 28 29.92 -12.20 24.05
N ILE A 29 28.65 -12.55 24.34
CA ILE A 29 28.16 -12.82 25.70
C ILE A 29 28.93 -14.00 26.31
N SER A 30 29.19 -15.05 25.54
CA SER A 30 29.99 -16.21 26.02
C SER A 30 31.43 -15.82 26.34
N LYS A 31 32.00 -14.85 25.61
CA LYS A 31 33.35 -14.33 25.89
C LYS A 31 33.39 -13.32 27.03
N SER A 32 32.29 -12.64 27.34
CA SER A 32 32.14 -11.70 28.45
C SER A 32 31.65 -12.40 29.72
N LYS A 33 31.85 -13.72 29.84
CA LYS A 33 31.56 -14.42 31.09
C LYS A 33 32.37 -13.76 32.21
N HIS A 34 31.65 -13.20 33.17
CA HIS A 34 32.25 -12.82 34.44
C HIS A 34 32.98 -14.04 34.99
N ALA A 35 34.11 -13.81 35.61
CA ALA A 35 34.87 -14.89 36.23
C ALA A 35 33.97 -15.76 37.12
N ILE A 36 33.88 -17.03 36.80
CA ILE A 36 33.12 -17.98 37.62
C ILE A 36 33.95 -18.29 38.83
N MET A 37 33.43 -18.08 40.02
CA MET A 37 34.09 -18.51 41.25
C MET A 37 33.78 -19.99 41.47
N GLN A 38 34.84 -20.82 41.54
CA GLN A 38 34.72 -22.25 41.76
C GLN A 38 35.61 -22.67 42.96
N LYS A 39 35.02 -23.36 43.95
CA LYS A 39 35.77 -23.95 45.03
C LYS A 39 36.55 -25.16 44.50
N ALA A 40 37.83 -25.21 44.76
CA ALA A 40 38.70 -26.34 44.46
C ALA A 40 39.38 -26.86 45.74
N THR A 41 39.60 -28.14 45.81
CA THR A 41 40.27 -28.81 46.97
C THR A 41 41.79 -28.68 46.92
N ALA A 42 42.34 -28.35 45.74
CA ALA A 42 43.75 -28.09 45.53
C ALA A 42 43.90 -27.08 44.36
N VAL A 43 45.07 -26.47 44.24
CA VAL A 43 45.40 -25.59 43.11
C VAL A 43 45.33 -26.42 41.84
N PRO A 44 44.47 -26.05 40.85
CA PRO A 44 44.37 -26.80 39.60
C PRO A 44 45.67 -26.67 38.80
N THR A 45 45.99 -27.70 38.03
CA THR A 45 47.07 -27.57 37.03
C THR A 45 46.63 -26.72 35.84
N ALA A 46 47.57 -26.21 35.05
CA ALA A 46 47.26 -25.43 33.87
C ALA A 46 46.42 -26.21 32.84
N ALA A 47 46.46 -27.53 32.84
CA ALA A 47 45.64 -28.38 31.96
C ALA A 47 44.21 -28.59 32.48
N GLU A 48 43.97 -28.38 33.77
CA GLU A 48 42.66 -28.53 34.43
C GLU A 48 41.96 -27.19 34.64
N ALA A 49 42.71 -26.09 34.59
CA ALA A 49 42.16 -24.75 34.77
C ALA A 49 41.52 -24.23 33.49
N GLU A 50 40.35 -23.63 33.62
CA GLU A 50 39.59 -23.01 32.51
C GLU A 50 39.80 -21.50 32.51
N GLU A 51 39.82 -20.91 31.32
CA GLU A 51 39.85 -19.45 31.17
C GLU A 51 38.57 -18.81 31.79
N ASN A 52 38.74 -17.68 32.46
CA ASN A 52 37.67 -16.94 33.15
C ASN A 52 37.08 -17.65 34.38
N VAL A 53 37.75 -18.63 34.96
CA VAL A 53 37.38 -19.25 36.22
C VAL A 53 38.36 -18.80 37.32
N MET A 54 37.84 -18.31 38.44
CA MET A 54 38.57 -18.04 39.66
C MET A 54 38.45 -19.27 40.59
N TYR A 55 39.55 -19.94 40.84
CA TYR A 55 39.59 -21.10 41.71
C TYR A 55 39.85 -20.64 43.14
N LEU A 56 38.97 -21.02 44.05
CA LEU A 56 39.05 -20.72 45.47
C LEU A 56 39.59 -21.99 46.16
N VAL A 57 40.84 -21.95 46.59
CA VAL A 57 41.52 -23.08 47.26
C VAL A 57 41.70 -22.73 48.72
N LYS A 58 41.19 -23.60 49.61
CA LYS A 58 41.32 -23.39 51.05
C LYS A 58 42.77 -23.49 51.50
N ASN A 59 43.30 -22.47 52.15
CA ASN A 59 44.59 -22.44 52.72
C ASN A 59 44.55 -23.09 54.14
N GLU A 60 45.11 -24.24 54.27
CA GLU A 60 45.13 -25.05 55.56
C GLU A 60 45.77 -24.31 56.72
N LYS A 61 46.63 -23.33 56.43
CA LYS A 61 47.35 -22.59 57.49
C LYS A 61 46.58 -21.41 58.03
N THR A 62 45.84 -20.74 57.15
CA THR A 62 45.10 -19.49 57.47
C THR A 62 43.65 -19.76 57.71
N GLY A 63 43.08 -20.86 57.16
CA GLY A 63 41.67 -21.17 57.18
C GLY A 63 40.87 -20.43 56.08
N HIS A 64 41.49 -19.53 55.38
CA HIS A 64 40.91 -18.71 54.32
C HIS A 64 41.09 -19.31 52.92
N TYR A 65 40.50 -18.66 51.88
CA TYR A 65 40.63 -19.12 50.51
C TYR A 65 41.61 -18.24 49.72
N ASP A 66 42.59 -18.86 49.08
CA ASP A 66 43.45 -18.23 48.10
C ASP A 66 42.78 -18.29 46.73
N ILE A 67 42.95 -17.25 45.90
CA ILE A 67 42.35 -17.14 44.56
C ILE A 67 43.40 -17.44 43.52
N TYR A 68 43.11 -18.42 42.67
CA TYR A 68 43.94 -18.78 41.52
C TYR A 68 43.18 -18.60 40.22
N VAL A 69 43.84 -18.14 39.14
CA VAL A 69 43.28 -17.96 37.80
C VAL A 69 44.25 -18.47 36.75
N LEU A 70 43.74 -18.87 35.60
CA LEU A 70 44.57 -19.20 34.43
C LEU A 70 44.84 -17.92 33.63
N ILE A 71 46.12 -17.52 33.58
CA ILE A 71 46.59 -16.37 32.79
C ILE A 71 47.70 -16.84 31.85
N ASP A 72 47.56 -16.58 30.55
CA ASP A 72 48.55 -16.92 29.52
C ASP A 72 49.05 -18.39 29.59
N GLY A 73 48.15 -19.31 29.94
CA GLY A 73 48.41 -20.74 30.02
C GLY A 73 49.13 -21.19 31.29
N ALA A 74 49.32 -20.31 32.28
CA ALA A 74 49.81 -20.63 33.61
C ALA A 74 48.77 -20.35 34.69
N VAL A 75 48.71 -21.15 35.74
CA VAL A 75 47.86 -20.90 36.91
C VAL A 75 48.60 -19.93 37.82
N GLU A 76 48.10 -18.75 37.91
CA GLU A 76 48.67 -17.64 38.69
C GLU A 76 47.89 -17.46 40.00
N TRP A 77 48.61 -17.19 41.07
CA TRP A 77 48.01 -16.76 42.34
C TRP A 77 47.70 -15.26 42.27
N LEU A 78 46.40 -14.92 42.35
CA LEU A 78 45.96 -13.56 42.10
C LEU A 78 46.08 -12.66 43.33
N ASP A 79 45.81 -13.18 44.52
CA ASP A 79 45.83 -12.38 45.75
C ASP A 79 45.97 -13.28 46.99
N ASP A 80 46.69 -12.79 48.04
CA ASP A 80 46.73 -13.32 49.36
C ASP A 80 45.70 -12.69 50.31
N THR A 81 44.90 -11.76 49.82
CA THR A 81 43.79 -11.20 50.57
C THR A 81 42.72 -12.24 50.76
N THR A 82 42.78 -12.81 51.91
CA THR A 82 41.87 -13.78 52.44
C THR A 82 40.45 -13.33 52.40
N ILE A 83 39.71 -13.79 51.37
CA ILE A 83 38.25 -13.72 51.38
C ILE A 83 37.78 -14.85 52.31
N ASP A 84 37.39 -14.50 53.52
CA ASP A 84 36.64 -15.42 54.36
C ASP A 84 35.26 -15.59 53.78
N LEU A 85 34.99 -16.74 53.14
CA LEU A 85 33.70 -17.02 52.55
C LEU A 85 32.61 -17.22 53.61
N ASP A 86 33.00 -17.54 54.82
CA ASP A 86 32.07 -17.58 55.96
C ASP A 86 31.71 -16.15 56.43
N ASP A 87 32.58 -15.14 56.13
CA ASP A 87 32.29 -13.71 56.33
C ASP A 87 31.53 -13.08 55.12
N VAL A 88 31.61 -13.70 53.94
CA VAL A 88 30.96 -13.20 52.71
C VAL A 88 29.63 -13.91 52.43
N ALA A 89 29.44 -15.12 52.92
CA ALA A 89 28.18 -15.85 52.79
C ALA A 89 27.27 -15.52 53.99
N GLY A 90 26.68 -14.35 53.98
CA GLY A 90 25.56 -14.04 54.88
C GLY A 90 24.33 -14.89 54.53
N ASP A 91 23.53 -15.13 55.53
CA ASP A 91 22.23 -15.79 55.35
C ASP A 91 21.26 -14.88 54.58
N ILE A 92 20.32 -15.49 53.85
CA ILE A 92 19.30 -14.74 53.12
C ILE A 92 17.98 -14.90 53.85
N TYR A 93 17.44 -13.82 54.29
CA TYR A 93 16.14 -13.74 54.94
C TYR A 93 15.09 -13.12 53.98
N VAL A 94 13.83 -13.47 54.17
CA VAL A 94 12.74 -12.97 53.32
C VAL A 94 11.59 -12.55 54.21
N GLY A 95 11.18 -11.28 54.06
CA GLY A 95 9.98 -10.73 54.70
C GLY A 95 8.96 -10.27 53.66
N THR A 96 7.70 -10.18 54.04
CA THR A 96 6.62 -9.74 53.16
C THR A 96 5.87 -8.57 53.78
N LYS A 97 5.69 -7.49 53.02
CA LYS A 97 4.76 -6.42 53.39
C LYS A 97 3.51 -6.47 52.51
N THR A 98 2.37 -6.23 53.15
CA THR A 98 1.04 -6.22 52.49
C THR A 98 0.50 -4.81 52.29
N ASP A 99 1.21 -3.81 52.77
CA ASP A 99 0.90 -2.39 52.57
C ASP A 99 2.07 -1.71 51.87
N LYS A 100 1.81 -1.07 50.75
CA LYS A 100 2.81 -0.33 49.96
C LYS A 100 3.39 0.88 50.75
N ALA A 101 2.64 1.46 51.66
CA ALA A 101 3.06 2.59 52.46
C ALA A 101 3.93 2.17 53.67
N ALA A 102 3.94 0.88 54.03
CA ALA A 102 4.81 0.41 55.12
C ALA A 102 6.29 0.53 54.72
N SER A 103 7.14 0.94 55.66
CA SER A 103 8.57 0.99 55.40
C SER A 103 9.18 -0.44 55.37
N ASP A 104 10.18 -0.65 54.52
CA ASP A 104 10.88 -1.92 54.48
C ASP A 104 11.61 -2.20 55.79
N SER A 105 12.14 -1.17 56.45
CA SER A 105 12.75 -1.28 57.78
C SER A 105 11.81 -1.88 58.81
N SER A 106 10.53 -1.51 58.80
CA SER A 106 9.55 -2.07 59.76
C SER A 106 9.35 -3.57 59.57
N VAL A 107 9.49 -4.09 58.30
CA VAL A 107 9.41 -5.54 58.02
C VAL A 107 10.65 -6.26 58.51
N ILE A 108 11.82 -5.66 58.33
CA ILE A 108 13.09 -6.18 58.81
C ILE A 108 13.13 -6.24 60.32
N ASP A 109 12.75 -5.12 60.97
CA ASP A 109 12.73 -5.02 62.44
C ASP A 109 11.73 -6.00 63.04
N ALA A 110 10.56 -6.20 62.44
CA ALA A 110 9.58 -7.16 62.91
C ALA A 110 10.06 -8.59 62.81
N PHE A 111 10.76 -8.93 61.72
CA PHE A 111 11.33 -10.28 61.51
C PHE A 111 12.36 -10.64 62.59
N PHE A 112 13.24 -9.72 62.94
CA PHE A 112 14.27 -9.93 63.92
C PHE A 112 13.85 -9.64 65.37
N ALA A 113 12.61 -9.21 65.59
CA ALA A 113 12.02 -9.07 66.91
C ALA A 113 11.38 -10.34 67.48
N GLU A 114 11.28 -11.39 66.68
CA GLU A 114 10.74 -12.71 67.11
C GLU A 114 11.71 -13.42 68.08
N ASP A 115 11.17 -14.14 69.06
CA ASP A 115 11.95 -14.77 70.17
C ASP A 115 12.97 -15.82 69.64
N ASP A 116 12.75 -16.37 68.47
CA ASP A 116 13.61 -17.37 67.80
C ASP A 116 14.34 -16.81 66.55
N ALA A 117 14.36 -15.49 66.40
CA ALA A 117 15.02 -14.82 65.30
C ALA A 117 16.53 -15.18 65.24
N PRO A 118 17.07 -15.39 64.02
CA PRO A 118 18.48 -15.67 63.85
C PRO A 118 19.35 -14.47 64.27
N VAL A 119 20.58 -14.76 64.69
CA VAL A 119 21.55 -13.68 65.02
C VAL A 119 22.07 -13.09 63.71
N ILE A 120 21.90 -11.80 63.54
CA ILE A 120 22.31 -11.04 62.36
C ILE A 120 23.83 -10.99 62.29
N LYS A 121 24.40 -11.34 61.14
CA LYS A 121 25.83 -11.27 60.84
C LYS A 121 26.13 -10.30 59.73
N LYS A 122 27.31 -9.74 59.72
CA LYS A 122 27.78 -8.93 58.59
C LYS A 122 27.74 -9.74 57.30
N GLY A 123 27.19 -9.19 56.25
CA GLY A 123 27.01 -9.85 54.98
C GLY A 123 25.63 -10.51 54.77
N ASP A 124 24.81 -10.62 55.84
CA ASP A 124 23.45 -11.11 55.72
C ASP A 124 22.63 -10.26 54.76
N VAL A 125 21.74 -10.89 54.01
CA VAL A 125 20.85 -10.25 53.03
C VAL A 125 19.42 -10.44 53.45
N PHE A 126 18.65 -9.36 53.42
CA PHE A 126 17.20 -9.38 53.65
C PHE A 126 16.45 -8.95 52.41
N VAL A 127 15.51 -9.75 51.98
CA VAL A 127 14.63 -9.43 50.84
C VAL A 127 13.22 -9.09 51.35
N VAL A 128 12.75 -7.92 51.09
CA VAL A 128 11.38 -7.49 51.40
C VAL A 128 10.53 -7.62 50.12
N ASN A 129 9.56 -8.52 50.16
CA ASN A 129 8.58 -8.67 49.07
C ASN A 129 7.34 -7.83 49.37
N THR A 130 6.95 -6.97 48.46
CA THR A 130 5.67 -6.23 48.53
C THR A 130 4.60 -7.04 47.84
N VAL A 131 3.65 -7.62 48.60
CA VAL A 131 2.57 -8.46 48.07
C VAL A 131 1.24 -7.84 48.48
N ILE A 132 0.46 -7.33 47.50
CA ILE A 132 -0.86 -6.73 47.71
C ILE A 132 -1.92 -7.58 47.03
N ASN A 133 -2.92 -7.99 47.77
CA ASN A 133 -4.01 -8.86 47.27
C ASN A 133 -3.49 -10.12 46.56
N GLY A 134 -2.42 -10.70 47.07
CA GLY A 134 -1.82 -11.93 46.51
C GLY A 134 -0.96 -11.71 45.25
N LYS A 135 -0.75 -10.48 44.83
CA LYS A 135 0.08 -10.13 43.68
C LYS A 135 1.39 -9.47 44.14
N GLU A 136 2.51 -9.98 43.69
CA GLU A 136 3.82 -9.42 43.92
C GLU A 136 4.01 -8.12 43.12
N TYR A 137 4.45 -7.03 43.75
CA TYR A 137 4.63 -5.72 43.14
C TYR A 137 6.09 -5.29 43.07
N GLU A 138 6.85 -5.52 44.15
CA GLU A 138 8.19 -4.98 44.32
C GLU A 138 9.01 -5.90 45.23
N LYS A 139 10.32 -5.97 44.97
CA LYS A 139 11.30 -6.61 45.85
C LYS A 139 12.39 -5.61 46.14
N SER A 140 12.61 -5.37 47.42
CA SER A 140 13.77 -4.61 47.90
C SER A 140 14.74 -5.53 48.59
N SER A 141 16.03 -5.35 48.42
CA SER A 141 17.05 -6.16 49.04
C SER A 141 17.95 -5.25 49.87
N TYR A 142 18.35 -5.77 51.00
CA TYR A 142 19.21 -5.07 51.97
C TYR A 142 20.34 -6.02 52.35
N TYR A 143 21.54 -5.50 52.59
CA TYR A 143 22.63 -6.25 53.19
C TYR A 143 22.96 -5.63 54.56
N PHE A 144 23.42 -6.46 55.51
CA PHE A 144 23.86 -6.00 56.78
C PHE A 144 25.35 -5.65 56.76
N SER A 145 25.69 -4.37 56.94
CA SER A 145 27.08 -3.90 56.89
C SER A 145 27.89 -4.24 58.15
N GLY A 146 27.26 -4.87 59.12
CA GLY A 146 27.81 -5.12 60.46
C GLY A 146 27.31 -4.11 61.51
N THR A 147 26.67 -3.05 61.09
CA THR A 147 26.09 -1.99 61.98
C THR A 147 24.68 -1.58 61.59
N ALA A 148 24.32 -1.73 60.34
CA ALA A 148 23.01 -1.35 59.81
C ALA A 148 22.63 -2.14 58.55
N TRP A 149 21.32 -2.26 58.28
CA TRP A 149 20.81 -2.76 57.01
C TRP A 149 20.89 -1.64 55.98
N GLU A 150 21.68 -1.88 54.95
CA GLU A 150 21.89 -0.96 53.86
C GLU A 150 21.19 -1.51 52.59
N ALA A 151 20.42 -0.67 51.92
CA ALA A 151 19.71 -1.06 50.73
C ALA A 151 20.72 -1.51 49.63
N ILE A 152 20.57 -2.74 49.18
CA ILE A 152 21.27 -3.18 47.97
C ILE A 152 20.56 -2.48 46.82
N THR A 153 20.99 -1.27 46.53
CA THR A 153 20.51 -0.49 45.35
C THR A 153 21.14 -1.08 44.06
N GLY A 154 21.20 -2.40 43.98
CA GLY A 154 21.78 -3.10 42.85
C GLY A 154 20.80 -3.64 41.85
N CYS A 155 19.47 -3.47 42.03
CA CYS A 155 18.58 -3.41 40.92
C CYS A 155 18.76 -2.01 40.34
N VAL A 156 19.53 -1.92 39.30
CA VAL A 156 19.74 -0.69 38.54
C VAL A 156 18.36 -0.23 38.11
N ASP A 157 17.82 0.76 38.81
CA ASP A 157 16.64 1.46 38.33
C ASP A 157 17.05 2.06 36.99
N ALA A 158 16.57 1.40 35.92
CA ALA A 158 16.97 1.77 34.56
C ALA A 158 16.59 3.23 34.22
N ASP A 159 15.67 3.84 35.02
CA ASP A 159 15.36 5.25 34.93
C ASP A 159 16.40 6.14 35.63
N LYS A 160 17.25 5.57 36.50
CA LYS A 160 18.31 6.29 37.22
C LYS A 160 19.71 6.08 36.65
N VAL A 161 19.89 5.11 35.76
CA VAL A 161 21.15 4.97 35.01
C VAL A 161 21.16 6.00 33.90
N ILE A 162 22.07 6.94 34.01
CA ILE A 162 22.19 8.08 33.08
C ILE A 162 23.44 7.84 32.22
N ALA A 163 23.31 8.09 30.91
CA ALA A 163 24.46 8.13 30.03
C ALA A 163 25.29 9.42 30.32
N HIS A 164 26.58 9.25 30.44
CA HIS A 164 27.52 10.36 30.67
C HIS A 164 28.34 10.74 29.44
N GLU A 165 28.10 10.09 28.33
CA GLU A 165 28.76 10.38 27.06
C GLU A 165 27.77 10.24 25.89
N ASN A 166 28.00 10.99 24.84
CA ASN A 166 27.25 10.84 23.60
C ASN A 166 27.71 9.61 22.83
N LEU A 167 26.76 8.83 22.33
CA LEU A 167 27.06 7.65 21.55
C LEU A 167 27.55 8.04 20.16
N LEU A 168 28.80 7.66 19.87
CA LEU A 168 29.36 7.73 18.53
C LEU A 168 29.17 6.36 17.87
N LEU A 169 28.33 6.29 16.84
CA LEU A 169 28.19 5.08 16.06
C LEU A 169 29.05 5.18 14.80
N ALA A 170 30.03 4.28 14.70
CA ALA A 170 30.75 4.01 13.48
C ALA A 170 29.91 3.07 12.60
N GLY A 171 29.50 3.52 11.40
CA GLY A 171 28.78 2.70 10.43
C GLY A 171 27.80 3.48 9.57
N ASP A 172 27.22 2.80 8.60
CA ASP A 172 26.35 3.37 7.57
C ASP A 172 24.89 3.57 8.04
N PHE A 173 24.67 3.83 9.31
CA PHE A 173 23.33 4.08 9.81
C PHE A 173 23.01 5.59 9.73
N ASP A 174 22.07 5.96 8.89
CA ASP A 174 21.55 7.33 8.86
C ASP A 174 20.62 7.58 10.05
N ARG A 175 20.01 6.51 10.60
CA ARG A 175 19.03 6.60 11.69
C ARG A 175 18.85 5.26 12.43
N ILE A 176 18.70 5.32 13.77
CA ILE A 176 18.25 4.20 14.61
C ILE A 176 17.09 4.68 15.48
N GLY A 177 15.89 4.14 15.31
CA GLY A 177 14.71 4.63 16.01
C GLY A 177 14.47 6.11 15.70
N ASN A 178 14.37 6.95 16.72
CA ASN A 178 14.28 8.41 16.58
C ASN A 178 15.63 9.10 16.38
N TRP A 179 16.71 8.39 16.49
CA TRP A 179 18.04 8.97 16.43
C TRP A 179 18.51 9.15 15.00
N THR A 180 18.93 10.35 14.70
CA THR A 180 19.51 10.75 13.40
C THR A 180 20.94 11.17 13.58
N LYS A 181 21.79 10.95 12.58
CA LYS A 181 23.12 11.53 12.56
C LYS A 181 23.04 13.05 12.66
N ASP A 182 23.98 13.66 13.38
CA ASP A 182 24.14 15.09 13.36
C ASP A 182 24.49 15.60 11.93
N LYS A 183 24.52 16.91 11.75
CA LYS A 183 24.86 17.53 10.46
C LYS A 183 26.24 17.17 9.93
N ASN A 184 27.14 16.67 10.80
CA ASN A 184 28.48 16.23 10.44
C ASN A 184 28.56 14.72 10.21
N GLY A 185 27.47 13.99 10.43
CA GLY A 185 27.39 12.54 10.22
C GLY A 185 28.17 11.70 11.24
N THR A 186 28.61 12.29 12.34
CA THR A 186 29.51 11.64 13.31
C THR A 186 28.80 11.17 14.56
N LYS A 187 27.59 11.66 14.85
CA LYS A 187 26.88 11.39 16.11
C LYS A 187 25.42 11.12 15.80
N LEU A 188 24.87 10.07 16.36
CA LEU A 188 23.49 9.69 16.13
C LEU A 188 22.52 10.52 16.95
N GLN A 189 22.81 10.70 18.23
CA GLN A 189 21.96 11.43 19.16
C GLN A 189 22.79 11.89 20.34
N GLU A 190 22.46 13.03 20.89
CA GLU A 190 22.94 13.42 22.20
C GLU A 190 22.16 12.64 23.24
N ILE A 191 22.83 11.73 23.94
CA ILE A 191 22.25 10.92 25.00
C ILE A 191 22.80 11.25 26.37
N ASP A 192 23.77 12.17 26.47
CA ASP A 192 24.29 12.63 27.74
C ASP A 192 23.14 13.16 28.60
N GLY A 193 23.05 12.66 29.83
CA GLY A 193 21.96 12.95 30.74
C GLY A 193 20.66 12.15 30.52
N MET A 194 20.55 11.31 29.47
CA MET A 194 19.39 10.46 29.28
C MET A 194 19.46 9.21 30.14
N SER A 195 18.33 8.79 30.73
CA SER A 195 18.25 7.51 31.43
C SER A 195 18.33 6.33 30.46
N PHE A 196 18.83 5.19 30.94
CA PHE A 196 18.91 3.97 30.15
C PHE A 196 17.55 3.52 29.61
N MET A 197 16.46 3.69 30.38
CA MET A 197 15.11 3.40 29.92
C MET A 197 14.64 4.37 28.83
N ALA A 198 15.01 5.65 28.93
CA ALA A 198 14.70 6.63 27.87
C ALA A 198 15.43 6.26 26.57
N ILE A 199 16.71 5.86 26.67
CA ILE A 199 17.52 5.38 25.55
C ILE A 199 16.89 4.12 24.92
N LEU A 200 16.51 3.12 25.74
CA LEU A 200 15.87 1.90 25.27
C LEU A 200 14.51 2.16 24.61
N LYS A 201 13.71 3.07 25.17
CA LYS A 201 12.42 3.48 24.57
C LYS A 201 12.64 4.15 23.21
N ASP A 202 13.62 5.01 23.11
CA ASP A 202 13.97 5.71 21.87
C ASP A 202 14.50 4.76 20.79
N ILE A 203 15.41 3.86 21.15
CA ILE A 203 15.93 2.82 20.24
C ILE A 203 14.86 1.80 19.90
N GLY A 204 14.03 1.41 20.87
CA GLY A 204 12.94 0.44 20.70
C GLY A 204 11.77 1.01 19.89
N SER A 205 11.63 2.33 19.84
CA SER A 205 10.65 3.03 19.04
C SER A 205 11.13 3.09 17.60
N LYS A 206 10.90 2.01 16.82
CA LYS A 206 11.25 2.01 15.40
C LYS A 206 10.49 3.11 14.68
N THR A 207 11.16 4.20 14.33
CA THR A 207 10.58 5.24 13.50
C THR A 207 10.44 4.72 12.06
N LEU A 208 9.21 4.61 11.62
CA LEU A 208 8.88 4.25 10.25
C LEU A 208 8.54 5.52 9.49
N GLN A 209 9.34 5.83 8.49
CA GLN A 209 9.11 7.01 7.66
C GLN A 209 7.91 6.80 6.75
N PRO A 210 7.09 7.83 6.52
CA PRO A 210 5.95 7.74 5.64
C PRO A 210 6.40 7.54 4.19
N THR A 211 5.54 6.88 3.44
CA THR A 211 5.65 6.77 1.98
C THR A 211 4.32 7.13 1.36
N ILE A 212 4.34 7.77 0.19
CA ILE A 212 3.12 8.03 -0.57
C ILE A 212 2.63 6.68 -1.11
N THR A 213 1.44 6.24 -0.69
CA THR A 213 0.82 4.97 -1.10
C THR A 213 -0.16 5.14 -2.24
N ALA A 214 -0.77 6.32 -2.37
CA ALA A 214 -1.59 6.69 -3.51
C ALA A 214 -1.38 8.17 -3.86
N ASN A 215 -1.21 8.44 -5.14
CA ASN A 215 -1.20 9.80 -5.66
C ASN A 215 -2.65 10.34 -5.78
N PRO A 216 -2.84 11.67 -5.76
CA PRO A 216 -4.13 12.27 -6.03
C PRO A 216 -4.70 11.82 -7.37
N SER A 217 -6.01 11.59 -7.43
CA SER A 217 -6.72 11.16 -8.64
C SER A 217 -8.13 11.72 -8.69
N ILE A 218 -8.69 11.84 -9.90
CA ILE A 218 -10.03 12.37 -10.09
C ILE A 218 -11.06 11.24 -10.10
N ASN A 219 -12.09 11.37 -9.28
CA ASN A 219 -13.24 10.48 -9.21
C ASN A 219 -14.48 11.15 -9.79
N GLY A 220 -15.39 10.33 -10.34
CA GLY A 220 -16.74 10.75 -10.71
C GLY A 220 -16.90 11.39 -12.10
N PHE A 221 -15.88 12.01 -12.68
CA PHE A 221 -15.99 12.71 -13.95
C PHE A 221 -16.35 11.80 -15.11
N GLY A 222 -17.28 12.26 -15.95
CA GLY A 222 -17.72 11.58 -17.17
C GLY A 222 -18.61 12.48 -18.01
N LEU A 223 -18.98 12.02 -19.20
CA LEU A 223 -19.94 12.63 -20.08
C LEU A 223 -21.24 11.80 -20.09
N SER A 224 -22.34 12.39 -19.68
CA SER A 224 -23.64 11.72 -19.64
C SER A 224 -24.09 11.32 -21.06
N GLY A 225 -24.52 10.07 -21.19
CA GLY A 225 -25.00 9.51 -22.44
C GLY A 225 -23.93 9.30 -23.53
N ALA A 226 -22.62 9.47 -23.20
CA ALA A 226 -21.55 9.23 -24.15
C ALA A 226 -21.60 7.80 -24.71
N ALA A 227 -21.69 7.66 -25.99
CA ALA A 227 -21.80 6.38 -26.71
C ALA A 227 -21.42 6.53 -28.19
N ALA A 228 -21.23 5.40 -28.84
CA ALA A 228 -21.27 5.38 -30.31
C ALA A 228 -22.70 5.60 -30.74
N VAL A 229 -22.92 6.60 -31.65
CA VAL A 229 -24.23 7.00 -32.15
C VAL A 229 -24.23 7.04 -33.68
N GLU A 230 -25.42 6.95 -34.31
CA GLU A 230 -25.50 7.08 -35.75
C GLU A 230 -25.01 8.46 -36.20
N ALA A 231 -24.18 8.53 -37.24
CA ALA A 231 -23.71 9.78 -37.80
C ALA A 231 -24.91 10.68 -38.22
N GLY A 232 -24.87 11.92 -37.73
CA GLY A 232 -25.98 12.86 -37.82
C GLY A 232 -26.85 12.99 -36.58
N THR A 233 -26.52 12.22 -35.50
CA THR A 233 -27.21 12.37 -34.22
C THR A 233 -26.93 13.73 -33.62
N ALA A 234 -28.00 14.47 -33.30
CA ALA A 234 -27.92 15.76 -32.64
C ALA A 234 -27.82 15.60 -31.12
N VAL A 235 -26.91 16.32 -30.49
CA VAL A 235 -26.77 16.49 -29.06
C VAL A 235 -26.93 17.96 -28.74
N ALA A 236 -28.16 18.38 -28.38
CA ALA A 236 -28.46 19.76 -28.10
C ALA A 236 -27.66 20.35 -26.93
N THR A 237 -27.41 19.53 -25.93
CA THR A 237 -26.63 19.89 -24.74
C THR A 237 -25.85 18.65 -24.27
N ALA A 238 -24.55 18.78 -24.14
CA ALA A 238 -23.72 17.78 -23.55
C ALA A 238 -23.53 18.06 -22.05
N SER A 239 -23.82 17.09 -21.20
CA SER A 239 -23.74 17.26 -19.73
C SER A 239 -22.60 16.46 -19.17
N TYR A 240 -21.65 17.11 -18.48
CA TYR A 240 -20.59 16.46 -17.76
C TYR A 240 -20.98 16.25 -16.27
N LEU A 241 -20.49 15.13 -15.71
CA LEU A 241 -20.78 14.75 -14.34
C LEU A 241 -19.87 15.48 -13.35
N ALA A 242 -20.35 15.62 -12.13
CA ALA A 242 -19.55 16.12 -11.01
C ALA A 242 -18.28 15.29 -10.79
N ALA A 243 -17.27 15.94 -10.22
CA ALA A 243 -16.01 15.29 -9.90
C ALA A 243 -15.47 15.72 -8.54
N THR A 244 -14.72 14.83 -7.92
CA THR A 244 -13.98 15.10 -6.69
C THR A 244 -12.51 14.69 -6.87
N LEU A 245 -11.63 15.34 -6.14
CA LEU A 245 -10.22 14.93 -6.06
C LEU A 245 -10.07 13.95 -4.90
N ASN A 246 -9.62 12.72 -5.20
CA ASN A 246 -9.07 11.86 -4.17
C ASN A 246 -7.76 12.50 -3.67
N PRO A 247 -7.65 12.77 -2.36
CA PRO A 247 -6.53 13.54 -1.82
C PRO A 247 -5.17 12.86 -1.89
N GLY A 248 -5.13 11.58 -2.25
CA GLY A 248 -3.95 10.75 -2.09
C GLY A 248 -3.83 10.19 -0.66
N SER A 249 -2.85 9.35 -0.44
CA SER A 249 -2.65 8.72 0.87
C SER A 249 -1.18 8.43 1.14
N TYR A 250 -0.87 8.29 2.43
CA TYR A 250 0.44 7.91 2.93
C TYR A 250 0.32 6.64 3.77
N LYS A 251 1.38 5.85 3.81
CA LYS A 251 1.60 4.87 4.86
C LYS A 251 2.32 5.59 6.00
N TYR A 252 1.81 5.47 7.22
CA TYR A 252 2.24 6.27 8.37
C TYR A 252 2.09 7.77 8.09
N GLY A 253 0.98 8.17 7.63
CA GLY A 253 0.77 9.54 7.21
C GLY A 253 -0.01 10.35 8.22
N PRO A 254 -0.19 11.61 7.88
CA PRO A 254 -0.92 12.53 8.73
C PRO A 254 -2.31 11.99 9.05
N LYS A 255 -2.79 12.35 10.21
CA LYS A 255 -4.16 12.09 10.67
C LYS A 255 -5.17 12.45 9.59
N ALA A 256 -6.29 11.74 9.54
CA ALA A 256 -7.34 11.91 8.54
C ALA A 256 -7.61 13.39 8.21
N GLY A 257 -7.59 13.75 6.92
CA GLY A 257 -7.88 15.08 6.42
C GLY A 257 -6.70 15.89 5.86
N THR A 258 -5.51 15.33 5.79
CA THR A 258 -4.29 16.06 5.38
C THR A 258 -3.79 15.74 3.97
N GLY A 259 -4.60 15.10 3.14
CA GLY A 259 -4.31 15.00 1.73
C GLY A 259 -4.45 16.34 1.01
N VAL A 260 -4.22 16.36 -0.30
CA VAL A 260 -4.41 17.57 -1.09
C VAL A 260 -5.90 17.82 -1.39
N VAL A 261 -6.26 19.08 -1.47
CA VAL A 261 -7.60 19.53 -1.86
C VAL A 261 -7.47 20.30 -3.16
N ALA A 262 -8.42 20.10 -4.09
CA ALA A 262 -8.46 20.89 -5.30
C ALA A 262 -8.75 22.36 -4.95
N SER A 263 -8.04 23.27 -5.62
CA SER A 263 -8.26 24.71 -5.55
C SER A 263 -8.99 25.26 -6.76
N ASN A 264 -8.79 24.62 -7.92
CA ASN A 264 -9.44 25.00 -9.17
C ASN A 264 -9.70 23.76 -10.03
N TRP A 265 -10.80 23.80 -10.75
CA TRP A 265 -11.19 22.83 -11.76
C TRP A 265 -11.39 23.53 -13.11
N LYS A 266 -10.71 23.02 -14.14
CA LYS A 266 -10.88 23.44 -15.52
C LYS A 266 -11.54 22.31 -16.30
N VAL A 267 -12.62 22.62 -17.06
CA VAL A 267 -13.26 21.67 -17.97
C VAL A 267 -13.05 22.12 -19.40
N GLU A 268 -12.53 21.23 -20.21
CA GLU A 268 -12.25 21.48 -21.63
C GLU A 268 -13.05 20.50 -22.48
N ARG A 269 -13.76 21.04 -23.50
CA ARG A 269 -14.30 20.27 -24.58
C ARG A 269 -13.21 19.91 -25.57
N ILE A 270 -13.18 18.67 -26.00
CA ILE A 270 -12.22 18.14 -26.98
C ILE A 270 -13.02 17.57 -28.15
N THR A 271 -12.79 18.11 -29.33
CA THR A 271 -13.35 17.65 -30.59
C THR A 271 -12.23 17.46 -31.61
N ASP A 272 -12.55 16.94 -32.79
CA ASP A 272 -11.62 16.92 -33.93
C ASP A 272 -11.25 18.34 -34.43
N GLY A 273 -12.04 19.34 -34.11
CA GLY A 273 -11.74 20.75 -34.39
C GLY A 273 -10.80 21.42 -33.37
N GLY A 274 -10.48 20.75 -32.25
CA GLY A 274 -9.60 21.29 -31.23
C GLY A 274 -10.11 21.16 -29.81
N THR A 275 -9.47 21.93 -28.91
CA THR A 275 -9.81 21.96 -27.48
C THR A 275 -10.25 23.36 -27.08
N GLU A 276 -11.36 23.44 -26.35
CA GLU A 276 -11.94 24.70 -25.87
C GLU A 276 -12.30 24.59 -24.38
N GLN A 277 -11.94 25.60 -23.59
CA GLN A 277 -12.36 25.67 -22.19
C GLN A 277 -13.84 26.05 -22.09
N VAL A 278 -14.63 25.22 -21.42
CA VAL A 278 -16.07 25.42 -21.23
C VAL A 278 -16.44 25.82 -19.80
N ALA A 279 -15.58 25.48 -18.83
CA ALA A 279 -15.79 25.91 -17.45
C ALA A 279 -14.44 26.03 -16.69
N SER A 280 -14.47 26.94 -15.70
CA SER A 280 -13.43 27.02 -14.64
C SER A 280 -14.13 27.32 -13.32
N VAL A 281 -13.80 26.52 -12.28
CA VAL A 281 -14.51 26.60 -11.00
C VAL A 281 -13.45 26.53 -9.87
N ASP A 282 -13.42 27.58 -9.05
CA ASP A 282 -12.59 27.65 -7.85
C ASP A 282 -13.35 27.00 -6.68
N ALA A 283 -13.17 25.70 -6.52
CA ALA A 283 -13.86 24.92 -5.50
C ALA A 283 -13.10 23.63 -5.15
N ALA A 284 -13.42 23.03 -4.01
CA ALA A 284 -12.88 21.74 -3.59
C ALA A 284 -13.39 20.56 -4.46
N SER A 285 -14.54 20.72 -5.09
CA SER A 285 -15.14 19.74 -5.99
C SER A 285 -15.74 20.42 -7.22
N LEU A 286 -15.76 19.70 -8.34
CA LEU A 286 -16.42 20.16 -9.56
C LEU A 286 -17.90 19.78 -9.49
N PRO A 287 -18.85 20.74 -9.57
CA PRO A 287 -20.25 20.42 -9.78
C PRO A 287 -20.47 19.84 -11.20
N SER A 288 -21.59 19.16 -11.40
CA SER A 288 -22.03 18.82 -12.76
C SER A 288 -22.34 20.10 -13.56
N GLY A 289 -22.15 20.03 -14.85
CA GLY A 289 -22.41 21.15 -15.72
C GLY A 289 -22.82 20.72 -17.13
N SER A 290 -23.06 21.69 -17.97
CA SER A 290 -23.48 21.43 -19.33
C SER A 290 -22.82 22.39 -20.31
N ASP A 291 -22.72 21.94 -21.57
CA ASP A 291 -22.21 22.70 -22.70
C ASP A 291 -23.19 22.52 -23.86
N ASN A 292 -23.68 23.63 -24.37
CA ASN A 292 -24.59 23.68 -25.51
C ASN A 292 -23.94 24.32 -26.75
N ASN A 293 -22.61 24.43 -26.76
CA ASN A 293 -21.87 25.02 -27.88
C ASN A 293 -22.37 26.43 -28.28
N GLY A 294 -22.53 27.29 -27.29
CA GLY A 294 -23.07 28.64 -27.53
C GLY A 294 -24.51 28.67 -28.02
N GLY A 295 -25.31 27.65 -27.78
CA GLY A 295 -26.70 27.51 -28.22
C GLY A 295 -26.86 26.67 -29.49
N ASN A 296 -25.77 26.29 -30.18
CA ASN A 296 -25.84 25.55 -31.44
C ASN A 296 -25.95 24.03 -31.26
N GLY A 297 -25.60 23.52 -30.08
CA GLY A 297 -25.49 22.09 -29.85
C GLY A 297 -24.36 21.45 -30.68
N PHE A 298 -24.42 20.13 -30.81
CA PHE A 298 -23.45 19.33 -31.56
C PHE A 298 -24.17 18.37 -32.50
N ILE A 299 -23.62 18.14 -33.67
CA ILE A 299 -23.99 17.04 -34.55
C ILE A 299 -22.82 16.04 -34.50
N ILE A 300 -23.09 14.83 -34.04
CA ILE A 300 -22.07 13.78 -34.02
C ILE A 300 -22.04 13.15 -35.41
N GLY A 301 -20.98 13.38 -36.14
CA GLY A 301 -20.93 12.96 -37.55
C GLY A 301 -19.51 12.80 -38.08
N ASP A 302 -19.38 12.47 -39.37
CA ASP A 302 -18.07 12.38 -40.00
C ASP A 302 -17.39 13.76 -40.00
N ALA A 303 -16.09 13.84 -39.84
CA ALA A 303 -15.31 15.08 -39.85
C ALA A 303 -15.59 15.91 -41.17
N GLY A 304 -15.74 17.21 -41.01
CA GLY A 304 -15.88 18.14 -42.14
C GLY A 304 -17.31 18.55 -42.55
N GLY A 305 -18.33 18.18 -41.75
CA GLY A 305 -19.69 18.72 -41.92
C GLY A 305 -19.91 20.00 -41.09
N ASP A 306 -20.89 20.84 -41.43
CA ASP A 306 -21.25 22.03 -40.68
C ASP A 306 -21.63 21.66 -39.25
N ASN A 307 -20.91 22.22 -38.26
CA ASN A 307 -21.04 21.92 -36.83
C ASN A 307 -20.94 20.43 -36.42
N ALA A 308 -20.53 19.55 -37.34
CA ALA A 308 -20.35 18.14 -37.05
C ALA A 308 -18.98 17.88 -36.41
N VAL A 309 -18.99 17.05 -35.40
CA VAL A 309 -17.77 16.60 -34.71
C VAL A 309 -17.66 15.09 -34.81
N ALA A 310 -16.48 14.60 -35.21
CA ALA A 310 -16.19 13.16 -35.28
C ALA A 310 -15.93 12.55 -33.91
N SER A 311 -15.71 13.37 -32.89
CA SER A 311 -15.62 12.95 -31.51
C SER A 311 -15.98 14.13 -30.61
N LEU A 312 -16.78 13.88 -29.59
CA LEU A 312 -17.06 14.85 -28.53
C LEU A 312 -16.75 14.21 -27.18
N LYS A 313 -15.74 14.69 -26.51
CA LYS A 313 -15.43 14.33 -25.13
C LYS A 313 -14.99 15.54 -24.32
N TYR A 314 -14.92 15.37 -23.03
CA TYR A 314 -14.45 16.41 -22.11
C TYR A 314 -13.25 15.93 -21.34
N ARG A 315 -12.36 16.87 -21.05
CA ARG A 315 -11.25 16.70 -20.11
C ARG A 315 -11.49 17.60 -18.92
N VAL A 316 -11.32 17.05 -17.73
CA VAL A 316 -11.23 17.85 -16.52
C VAL A 316 -9.79 17.87 -16.02
N THR A 317 -9.38 19.05 -15.56
CA THR A 317 -8.10 19.26 -14.88
C THR A 317 -8.37 19.81 -13.49
N ALA A 318 -7.95 19.12 -12.44
CA ALA A 318 -7.96 19.59 -11.07
C ALA A 318 -6.58 20.12 -10.71
N THR A 319 -6.48 21.35 -10.23
CA THR A 319 -5.26 21.94 -9.68
C THR A 319 -5.32 21.86 -8.16
N HIS A 320 -4.21 21.47 -7.53
CA HIS A 320 -4.10 21.39 -6.07
C HIS A 320 -2.75 21.93 -5.58
N GLY A 321 -2.75 22.49 -4.39
CA GLY A 321 -1.54 22.87 -3.66
C GLY A 321 -0.72 21.64 -3.19
N ALA A 322 0.40 21.91 -2.56
CA ALA A 322 1.15 20.87 -1.87
C ALA A 322 0.34 20.33 -0.68
N GLY A 323 0.44 19.04 -0.44
CA GLY A 323 -0.08 18.42 0.76
C GLY A 323 0.74 18.81 2.00
N VAL A 324 0.18 18.58 3.17
CA VAL A 324 0.90 18.74 4.43
C VAL A 324 2.02 17.70 4.50
N GLN A 325 3.16 18.08 5.09
CA GLN A 325 4.24 17.14 5.35
C GLN A 325 3.73 15.97 6.20
N ALA A 326 4.00 14.78 5.76
CA ALA A 326 3.62 13.57 6.48
C ALA A 326 4.41 13.42 7.77
N GLU A 327 3.77 12.83 8.77
CA GLU A 327 4.38 12.45 10.04
C GLU A 327 4.88 11.00 9.96
N ASP A 328 5.89 10.68 10.75
CA ASP A 328 6.30 9.31 10.99
C ASP A 328 5.27 8.56 11.87
N ASN A 329 5.49 7.28 12.13
CA ASN A 329 4.59 6.46 12.94
C ASN A 329 4.51 6.89 14.42
N LEU A 330 5.37 7.78 14.86
CA LEU A 330 5.42 8.31 16.23
C LEU A 330 4.86 9.74 16.32
N GLY A 331 4.40 10.32 15.20
CA GLY A 331 3.83 11.64 15.12
C GLY A 331 4.86 12.76 14.97
N GLY A 332 6.13 12.43 14.69
CA GLY A 332 7.17 13.39 14.34
C GLY A 332 7.14 13.75 12.85
N ALA A 333 7.61 14.94 12.50
CA ALA A 333 7.76 15.31 11.08
C ALA A 333 8.69 14.34 10.36
N SER A 334 8.30 13.91 9.17
CA SER A 334 9.10 12.99 8.37
C SER A 334 10.48 13.57 8.01
N ASN A 335 11.51 12.73 8.07
CA ASN A 335 12.86 13.08 7.66
C ASN A 335 13.49 11.94 6.83
N PRO A 336 13.77 12.13 5.51
CA PRO A 336 13.51 13.39 4.76
C PRO A 336 12.02 13.75 4.68
N ALA A 337 11.72 15.02 4.44
CA ALA A 337 10.36 15.52 4.34
C ALA A 337 9.59 14.82 3.21
N VAL A 338 8.44 14.24 3.55
CA VAL A 338 7.56 13.56 2.59
C VAL A 338 6.24 14.32 2.53
N ALA A 339 5.91 14.86 1.36
CA ALA A 339 4.63 15.51 1.09
C ALA A 339 4.21 15.26 -0.36
N ILE A 340 2.91 15.23 -0.63
CA ILE A 340 2.41 15.25 -2.00
C ILE A 340 2.70 16.64 -2.57
N ALA A 341 3.47 16.71 -3.66
CA ALA A 341 3.80 17.97 -4.29
C ALA A 341 2.55 18.65 -4.89
N ALA A 342 2.57 19.99 -4.96
CA ALA A 342 1.57 20.73 -5.71
C ALA A 342 1.56 20.32 -7.19
N GLY A 343 0.40 20.34 -7.83
CA GLY A 343 0.31 19.94 -9.22
C GLY A 343 -1.10 19.89 -9.77
N THR A 344 -1.24 19.20 -10.90
CA THR A 344 -2.52 19.01 -11.57
C THR A 344 -2.81 17.53 -11.80
N LYS A 345 -4.09 17.19 -11.85
CA LYS A 345 -4.57 15.88 -12.27
C LYS A 345 -5.59 16.07 -13.38
N THR A 346 -5.55 15.17 -14.35
CA THR A 346 -6.46 15.21 -15.50
C THR A 346 -7.24 13.90 -15.63
N LYS A 347 -8.45 13.99 -16.15
CA LYS A 347 -9.28 12.84 -16.50
C LYS A 347 -10.13 13.17 -17.72
N ASP A 348 -10.11 12.26 -18.70
CA ASP A 348 -10.99 12.36 -19.86
C ASP A 348 -12.28 11.59 -19.60
N SER A 349 -13.39 12.09 -20.16
CA SER A 349 -14.66 11.37 -20.23
C SER A 349 -14.63 10.30 -21.33
N ALA A 350 -15.61 9.40 -21.33
CA ALA A 350 -15.99 8.70 -22.54
C ALA A 350 -16.43 9.73 -23.63
N ALA A 351 -16.47 9.29 -24.88
CA ALA A 351 -16.80 10.17 -26.01
C ALA A 351 -18.08 9.74 -26.70
N TYR A 352 -18.79 10.70 -27.26
CA TYR A 352 -19.69 10.44 -28.39
C TYR A 352 -18.82 10.20 -29.62
N THR A 353 -19.11 9.14 -30.38
CA THR A 353 -18.43 8.82 -31.63
C THR A 353 -19.45 8.43 -32.69
N PRO A 354 -19.29 8.86 -33.94
CA PRO A 354 -20.22 8.50 -35.01
C PRO A 354 -19.98 7.06 -35.50
N PHE A 355 -21.05 6.42 -35.89
CA PHE A 355 -21.01 5.26 -36.77
C PHE A 355 -22.04 5.35 -37.89
N ARG A 356 -21.82 4.56 -38.94
CA ARG A 356 -22.80 4.37 -40.00
C ARG A 356 -23.44 3.01 -39.85
N ASN A 357 -24.78 2.96 -39.82
CA ASN A 357 -25.52 1.70 -39.84
C ASN A 357 -25.24 0.93 -41.12
N PHE A 358 -25.30 -0.36 -41.09
CA PHE A 358 -25.64 -1.17 -42.23
C PHE A 358 -27.13 -1.56 -42.13
N PHE A 359 -27.77 -1.80 -43.29
CA PHE A 359 -29.19 -2.04 -43.35
C PHE A 359 -29.47 -3.36 -44.07
N TYR A 360 -30.52 -4.03 -43.70
CA TYR A 360 -30.95 -5.26 -44.31
C TYR A 360 -32.43 -5.48 -44.12
N GLY A 361 -33.02 -6.25 -45.06
CA GLY A 361 -34.42 -6.60 -44.94
C GLY A 361 -35.02 -7.10 -46.26
N ALA A 362 -36.29 -7.43 -46.22
CA ALA A 362 -37.04 -7.86 -47.38
C ALA A 362 -38.38 -7.11 -47.42
N THR A 363 -38.87 -6.75 -48.61
CA THR A 363 -40.08 -6.01 -48.83
C THR A 363 -40.92 -6.64 -49.92
N ALA A 364 -42.26 -6.53 -49.80
CA ALA A 364 -43.20 -6.95 -50.86
C ALA A 364 -43.18 -5.99 -52.04
N GLU A 365 -42.94 -4.72 -51.79
CA GLU A 365 -42.89 -3.69 -52.82
C GLU A 365 -41.48 -3.41 -53.30
N LYS A 366 -41.33 -2.88 -54.50
CA LYS A 366 -40.06 -2.53 -55.14
C LYS A 366 -39.98 -1.01 -55.37
N PRO A 367 -40.02 -0.15 -54.36
CA PRO A 367 -39.87 1.28 -54.57
C PRO A 367 -38.49 1.61 -55.13
N THR A 368 -38.26 2.86 -55.49
CA THR A 368 -36.95 3.35 -55.91
C THR A 368 -35.89 3.01 -54.84
N LEU A 369 -34.77 2.49 -55.30
CA LEU A 369 -33.66 2.15 -54.43
C LEU A 369 -32.86 3.43 -54.09
N ASP A 370 -33.30 4.13 -53.09
CA ASP A 370 -32.75 5.41 -52.63
C ASP A 370 -32.46 5.41 -51.13
N SER A 371 -31.98 6.53 -50.61
CA SER A 371 -31.68 6.71 -49.18
C SER A 371 -32.87 6.41 -48.28
N ALA A 372 -34.05 6.93 -48.64
CA ALA A 372 -35.25 6.79 -47.80
C ALA A 372 -35.69 5.33 -47.70
N TYR A 373 -35.66 4.60 -48.81
CA TYR A 373 -35.98 3.18 -48.82
C TYR A 373 -34.99 2.37 -47.97
N ILE A 374 -33.67 2.57 -48.18
CA ILE A 374 -32.66 1.85 -47.44
C ILE A 374 -32.76 2.11 -45.95
N ARG A 375 -32.96 3.35 -45.54
CA ARG A 375 -33.13 3.73 -44.14
C ARG A 375 -34.41 3.19 -43.50
N GLY A 376 -35.41 2.86 -44.32
CA GLY A 376 -36.65 2.18 -43.89
C GLY A 376 -36.47 0.70 -43.55
N LEU A 377 -35.36 0.07 -43.95
CA LEU A 377 -35.03 -1.32 -43.64
C LEU A 377 -34.57 -1.46 -42.17
N THR A 378 -34.38 -2.70 -41.72
CA THR A 378 -33.79 -2.99 -40.43
C THR A 378 -32.37 -2.44 -40.38
N LYS A 379 -32.10 -1.58 -39.39
CA LYS A 379 -30.80 -0.99 -39.16
C LYS A 379 -30.01 -1.79 -38.12
N SER A 380 -28.68 -1.89 -38.27
CA SER A 380 -27.80 -2.63 -37.41
C SER A 380 -27.70 -2.10 -35.96
N GLY A 381 -27.93 -0.81 -35.73
CA GLY A 381 -27.74 -0.12 -34.47
C GLY A 381 -26.25 -0.02 -34.02
N LYS A 382 -25.33 -0.33 -34.92
CA LYS A 382 -23.88 -0.33 -34.66
C LYS A 382 -23.07 -0.17 -35.94
N ALA A 383 -21.81 0.18 -35.79
CA ALA A 383 -20.84 0.18 -36.89
C ALA A 383 -20.77 -1.19 -37.60
N TYR A 384 -20.41 -1.13 -38.88
CA TYR A 384 -20.16 -2.34 -39.64
C TYR A 384 -19.08 -3.21 -38.98
N THR A 385 -19.44 -4.46 -38.80
CA THR A 385 -18.54 -5.52 -38.32
C THR A 385 -18.70 -6.76 -39.21
N ALA A 386 -17.61 -7.40 -39.59
CA ALA A 386 -17.65 -8.71 -40.22
C ALA A 386 -18.37 -9.71 -39.28
N GLY A 387 -19.08 -10.67 -39.87
CA GLY A 387 -19.81 -11.67 -39.09
C GLY A 387 -21.09 -12.12 -39.81
N ALA A 388 -21.87 -12.94 -39.16
CA ALA A 388 -23.13 -13.44 -39.69
C ALA A 388 -24.31 -12.57 -39.23
N ILE A 389 -25.24 -12.30 -40.10
CA ILE A 389 -26.57 -11.72 -39.81
C ILE A 389 -27.66 -12.61 -40.38
N THR A 390 -28.84 -12.57 -39.81
CA THR A 390 -30.01 -13.29 -40.28
C THR A 390 -30.97 -12.27 -40.88
N VAL A 391 -31.40 -12.52 -42.10
CA VAL A 391 -32.44 -11.74 -42.79
C VAL A 391 -33.70 -12.61 -42.90
N ASN A 392 -34.73 -12.24 -42.17
CA ASN A 392 -36.03 -12.90 -42.29
C ASN A 392 -36.77 -12.34 -43.49
N VAL A 393 -37.13 -13.19 -44.40
CA VAL A 393 -37.87 -12.85 -45.64
C VAL A 393 -39.29 -13.32 -45.45
N PRO A 394 -40.27 -12.40 -45.37
CA PRO A 394 -41.67 -12.80 -45.21
C PRO A 394 -42.23 -13.36 -46.52
N ALA A 395 -43.32 -14.13 -46.44
CA ALA A 395 -44.10 -14.51 -47.61
C ALA A 395 -44.59 -13.26 -48.31
N GLY A 396 -44.62 -13.30 -49.65
CA GLY A 396 -44.95 -12.14 -50.48
C GLY A 396 -43.78 -11.18 -50.77
N ALA A 397 -42.62 -11.39 -50.18
CA ALA A 397 -41.44 -10.55 -50.42
C ALA A 397 -40.99 -10.61 -51.91
N ASN A 398 -40.79 -9.46 -52.52
CA ASN A 398 -40.35 -9.28 -53.91
C ASN A 398 -38.94 -8.71 -54.02
N ARG A 399 -38.35 -8.29 -52.88
CA ARG A 399 -37.00 -7.74 -52.88
C ARG A 399 -36.36 -8.03 -51.53
N VAL A 400 -35.12 -8.47 -51.58
CA VAL A 400 -34.22 -8.60 -50.42
C VAL A 400 -33.04 -7.67 -50.60
N VAL A 401 -32.71 -6.89 -49.58
CA VAL A 401 -31.65 -5.88 -49.63
C VAL A 401 -30.72 -6.00 -48.48
N ILE A 402 -29.41 -5.89 -48.75
CA ILE A 402 -28.37 -5.74 -47.75
C ILE A 402 -27.50 -4.56 -48.16
N ALA A 403 -27.39 -3.54 -47.34
CA ALA A 403 -26.68 -2.29 -47.65
C ALA A 403 -25.57 -2.05 -46.63
N CYS A 404 -24.34 -1.98 -47.04
CA CYS A 404 -23.17 -1.73 -46.21
C CYS A 404 -22.41 -0.52 -46.74
N ILE A 405 -21.88 0.32 -45.82
CA ILE A 405 -21.07 1.47 -46.24
C ILE A 405 -19.95 1.06 -47.18
N ALA A 406 -19.75 1.85 -48.24
CA ALA A 406 -18.69 1.59 -49.24
C ALA A 406 -17.31 1.57 -48.56
N GLY A 407 -16.37 0.82 -49.15
CA GLY A 407 -15.04 0.59 -48.56
C GLY A 407 -14.97 -0.58 -47.58
N LYS A 408 -16.12 -1.18 -47.23
CA LYS A 408 -16.17 -2.46 -46.47
C LYS A 408 -16.40 -3.61 -47.44
N THR A 409 -15.93 -4.79 -47.06
CA THR A 409 -16.04 -6.01 -47.89
C THR A 409 -17.51 -6.31 -48.22
N GLY A 410 -18.41 -6.13 -47.25
CA GLY A 410 -19.84 -6.34 -47.40
C GLY A 410 -20.22 -7.82 -47.44
N VAL A 411 -21.18 -8.15 -48.33
CA VAL A 411 -21.68 -9.54 -48.43
C VAL A 411 -20.66 -10.45 -49.06
N LYS A 412 -20.26 -11.49 -48.32
CA LYS A 412 -19.37 -12.60 -48.80
C LYS A 412 -20.19 -13.82 -49.24
N LYS A 413 -21.24 -14.13 -48.46
CA LYS A 413 -22.03 -15.33 -48.67
C LYS A 413 -23.44 -15.15 -48.19
N VAL A 414 -24.40 -15.70 -48.93
CA VAL A 414 -25.81 -15.75 -48.52
C VAL A 414 -26.29 -17.20 -48.65
N ILE A 415 -26.73 -17.78 -47.56
CA ILE A 415 -27.29 -19.14 -47.49
C ILE A 415 -28.79 -19.03 -47.22
N ASN A 416 -29.59 -19.67 -48.03
CA ASN A 416 -31.03 -19.82 -47.74
C ASN A 416 -31.20 -21.10 -46.88
N GLU A 417 -31.34 -20.88 -45.56
CA GLU A 417 -31.48 -21.97 -44.60
C GLU A 417 -32.81 -22.71 -44.77
N THR A 418 -33.85 -22.06 -45.32
CA THR A 418 -35.16 -22.67 -45.55
C THR A 418 -35.13 -23.55 -46.82
N ALA A 419 -34.27 -23.26 -47.78
CA ALA A 419 -34.12 -24.01 -49.01
C ALA A 419 -32.87 -24.92 -48.96
N LEU A 420 -32.83 -25.91 -48.07
CA LEU A 420 -31.79 -26.91 -47.92
C LEU A 420 -30.38 -26.33 -47.82
N ASN A 421 -30.24 -25.17 -47.20
CA ASN A 421 -28.98 -24.41 -47.09
C ASN A 421 -28.34 -24.06 -48.45
N ALA A 422 -29.16 -23.76 -49.44
CA ALA A 422 -28.67 -23.40 -50.76
C ALA A 422 -27.87 -22.10 -50.73
N ASP A 423 -26.71 -22.06 -51.37
CA ASP A 423 -25.94 -20.84 -51.60
C ASP A 423 -26.62 -20.02 -52.71
N VAL A 424 -27.10 -18.84 -52.31
CA VAL A 424 -27.81 -17.90 -53.20
C VAL A 424 -27.04 -16.61 -53.40
N THR A 425 -25.74 -16.60 -53.07
CA THR A 425 -24.90 -15.40 -53.12
C THR A 425 -24.91 -14.74 -54.51
N ASP A 426 -24.79 -15.52 -55.56
CA ASP A 426 -24.70 -15.04 -56.92
C ASP A 426 -26.03 -14.50 -57.50
N THR A 427 -27.13 -14.69 -56.77
CA THR A 427 -28.42 -14.12 -57.18
C THR A 427 -28.54 -12.64 -56.80
N PHE A 428 -27.65 -12.15 -55.96
CA PHE A 428 -27.64 -10.75 -55.54
C PHE A 428 -26.83 -9.90 -56.51
N THR A 429 -27.42 -8.82 -56.97
CA THR A 429 -26.75 -7.78 -57.75
C THR A 429 -26.26 -6.67 -56.84
N LYS A 430 -25.03 -6.21 -57.07
CA LYS A 430 -24.46 -5.10 -56.34
C LYS A 430 -24.74 -3.75 -57.03
N LYS A 431 -25.23 -2.79 -56.29
CA LYS A 431 -25.44 -1.38 -56.71
C LYS A 431 -24.79 -0.42 -55.73
N THR A 432 -24.59 0.83 -56.14
CA THR A 432 -24.14 1.88 -55.24
C THR A 432 -25.29 2.88 -55.02
N VAL A 433 -25.55 3.23 -53.76
CA VAL A 433 -26.59 4.19 -53.41
C VAL A 433 -26.03 5.15 -52.35
N ALA A 434 -26.21 6.43 -52.50
CA ALA A 434 -25.88 7.42 -51.47
C ALA A 434 -26.95 7.37 -50.38
N VAL A 435 -26.54 7.05 -49.15
CA VAL A 435 -27.46 6.93 -47.99
C VAL A 435 -27.09 7.96 -46.94
N GLU A 436 -28.06 8.72 -46.53
CA GLU A 436 -27.95 9.75 -45.48
C GLU A 436 -27.71 9.11 -44.09
N GLY A 437 -27.15 9.90 -43.18
CA GLY A 437 -27.11 9.59 -41.76
C GLY A 437 -28.41 9.90 -41.04
N ALA A 438 -28.38 9.92 -39.71
CA ALA A 438 -29.53 10.38 -38.93
C ALA A 438 -29.87 11.83 -39.26
N ASN A 439 -31.16 12.17 -39.19
CA ASN A 439 -31.68 13.53 -39.44
C ASN A 439 -31.26 14.14 -40.78
N GLY A 440 -31.14 13.32 -41.85
CA GLY A 440 -30.74 13.83 -43.16
C GLY A 440 -29.25 14.21 -43.26
N TYR A 441 -28.42 13.76 -42.33
CA TYR A 441 -26.99 14.07 -42.32
C TYR A 441 -26.30 13.55 -43.57
N THR A 442 -25.30 14.26 -44.03
CA THR A 442 -24.47 14.02 -45.21
C THR A 442 -24.44 12.57 -45.69
N ALA A 443 -24.92 12.33 -46.90
CA ALA A 443 -24.98 11.02 -47.48
C ALA A 443 -23.55 10.44 -47.73
N LYS A 444 -23.43 9.13 -47.59
CA LYS A 444 -22.25 8.35 -47.98
C LYS A 444 -22.64 7.23 -48.89
N ASP A 445 -21.73 6.85 -49.75
CA ASP A 445 -21.95 5.73 -50.64
C ASP A 445 -22.07 4.41 -49.89
N TYR A 446 -23.08 3.65 -50.26
CA TYR A 446 -23.29 2.29 -49.78
C TYR A 446 -23.21 1.30 -50.93
N ASN A 447 -22.54 0.21 -50.72
CA ASN A 447 -22.68 -0.98 -51.54
C ASN A 447 -23.96 -1.68 -51.12
N VAL A 448 -24.87 -1.88 -52.06
CA VAL A 448 -26.21 -2.42 -51.83
C VAL A 448 -26.36 -3.70 -52.68
N TRP A 449 -26.46 -4.82 -51.99
CA TRP A 449 -26.75 -6.11 -52.61
C TRP A 449 -28.26 -6.30 -52.63
N VAL A 450 -28.80 -6.49 -53.85
CA VAL A 450 -30.24 -6.57 -54.09
C VAL A 450 -30.53 -7.87 -54.78
N PHE A 451 -31.44 -8.63 -54.25
CA PHE A 451 -32.07 -9.77 -54.89
C PHE A 451 -33.54 -9.49 -55.12
N GLU A 452 -33.98 -9.64 -56.38
CA GLU A 452 -35.36 -9.49 -56.81
C GLU A 452 -35.78 -10.79 -57.45
N PRO A 453 -36.53 -11.66 -56.76
CA PRO A 453 -37.00 -12.91 -57.31
C PRO A 453 -37.98 -12.63 -58.47
N ALA A 454 -37.99 -13.51 -59.44
CA ALA A 454 -38.94 -13.44 -60.58
C ALA A 454 -40.40 -13.59 -60.15
N VAL A 455 -40.63 -14.32 -59.07
CA VAL A 455 -41.91 -14.55 -58.40
C VAL A 455 -41.72 -14.23 -56.91
N PRO A 456 -42.70 -13.55 -56.28
CA PRO A 456 -42.63 -13.31 -54.85
C PRO A 456 -42.42 -14.60 -54.05
N TYR A 457 -41.75 -14.52 -52.89
CA TYR A 457 -41.63 -15.64 -52.00
C TYR A 457 -43.01 -16.15 -51.57
N GLU A 458 -43.33 -17.40 -51.93
CA GLU A 458 -44.60 -18.02 -51.52
C GLU A 458 -44.68 -18.25 -50.02
N ASN A 459 -43.57 -18.65 -49.44
CA ASN A 459 -43.43 -18.92 -48.02
C ASN A 459 -42.31 -18.08 -47.42
N ALA A 460 -42.39 -17.85 -46.12
CA ALA A 460 -41.31 -17.18 -45.40
C ALA A 460 -40.00 -17.95 -45.52
N ALA A 461 -38.90 -17.23 -45.67
CA ALA A 461 -37.56 -17.79 -45.75
C ALA A 461 -36.58 -17.13 -44.78
N VAL A 462 -35.53 -17.84 -44.44
CA VAL A 462 -34.46 -17.33 -43.58
C VAL A 462 -33.16 -17.34 -44.35
N LEU A 463 -32.56 -16.16 -44.51
CA LEU A 463 -31.27 -16.03 -45.19
C LEU A 463 -30.19 -15.73 -44.13
N LYS A 464 -29.18 -16.57 -44.07
CA LYS A 464 -27.97 -16.33 -43.30
C LYS A 464 -26.94 -15.64 -44.19
N VAL A 465 -26.62 -14.40 -43.83
CA VAL A 465 -25.67 -13.59 -44.60
C VAL A 465 -24.37 -13.47 -43.84
N THR A 466 -23.28 -13.83 -44.47
CA THR A 466 -21.93 -13.61 -43.97
C THR A 466 -21.37 -12.33 -44.52
N LEU A 467 -21.09 -11.38 -43.65
CA LEU A 467 -20.39 -10.13 -43.93
C LEU A 467 -18.88 -10.33 -43.71
N GLY A 468 -18.03 -9.75 -44.60
CA GLY A 468 -16.58 -9.92 -44.57
C GLY A 468 -15.78 -8.70 -44.22
#